data_6bc2bb3da36d37c0d82811f8880be6b7
#
_entry.id   6bc2bb3da36d37c0d82811f8880be6b7
#
_cell.length_a   1.000
_cell.length_b   1.000
_cell.length_c   1.000
_cell.angle_alpha   90.00
_cell.angle_beta   90.00
_cell.angle_gamma   90.00
#
_symmetry.space_group_name_H-M   'P 1'
#
loop_
_entity.id
_entity.type
_entity.pdbx_description
1 polymer ?
#
loop_
_entity_poly.entity_id
_entity_poly.type
_entity_poly.pdbx_seq_one_letter_code
_entity_poly.pdbx_strand_id
1 'polypeptide(L)'
;IGRWWDAHDEIDIAAMDPDGENLILGECKFWKEPVGVSVLQTLENKSVRVEWKKATRHVWYVLFSASGFTEELKQSAASRPDLLLCDDSENN
;
A
#
# COMPACT_ATOMS: atom_id res chain seq x y z
N ILE A 1 8.55 7.11 -9.06
CA ILE A 1 8.52 6.01 -8.09
C ILE A 1 9.71 6.14 -7.17
N GLY A 2 9.48 5.99 -5.91
CA GLY A 2 10.54 6.07 -4.95
C GLY A 2 10.04 5.71 -3.57
N ARG A 3 10.88 6.04 -2.60
CA ARG A 3 10.59 5.79 -1.21
C ARG A 3 10.27 7.11 -0.54
N TRP A 4 9.19 7.13 0.22
CA TRP A 4 8.80 8.32 0.97
C TRP A 4 9.21 8.17 2.43
N TRP A 5 9.74 9.22 3.04
CA TRP A 5 9.86 9.25 4.48
C TRP A 5 9.99 10.67 5.00
N ASP A 6 9.62 10.79 6.29
CA ASP A 6 9.78 12.05 7.02
C ASP A 6 10.32 11.70 8.41
N ALA A 7 10.14 12.59 9.36
CA ALA A 7 10.65 12.39 10.71
C ALA A 7 9.98 11.22 11.44
N HIS A 8 8.81 10.78 10.99
CA HIS A 8 7.99 9.79 11.71
C HIS A 8 7.63 8.57 10.88
N ASP A 9 7.61 8.69 9.56
CA ASP A 9 7.07 7.64 8.69
C ASP A 9 8.03 7.30 7.57
N GLU A 10 8.01 6.02 7.17
CA GLU A 10 8.68 5.55 5.99
C GLU A 10 7.68 4.77 5.15
N ILE A 11 7.64 5.03 3.86
CA ILE A 11 6.80 4.30 2.91
C ILE A 11 7.74 3.77 1.82
N ASP A 12 7.68 2.46 1.58
CA ASP A 12 8.62 1.79 0.67
C ASP A 12 8.46 2.24 -0.78
N ILE A 13 7.23 2.47 -1.20
CA ILE A 13 6.94 2.87 -2.58
C ILE A 13 6.01 4.07 -2.54
N ALA A 14 6.40 5.13 -3.24
CA ALA A 14 5.50 6.28 -3.42
C ALA A 14 5.63 6.73 -4.87
N ALA A 15 4.51 6.78 -5.57
CA ALA A 15 4.46 7.23 -6.95
C ALA A 15 3.34 8.25 -7.11
N MET A 16 3.61 9.32 -7.81
CA MET A 16 2.67 10.42 -7.99
C MET A 16 2.40 10.62 -9.47
N ASP A 17 1.13 10.77 -9.80
CA ASP A 17 0.67 11.10 -11.13
C ASP A 17 -0.02 12.45 -11.06
N PRO A 18 0.69 13.55 -11.37
CA PRO A 18 0.12 14.90 -11.23
C PRO A 18 -1.08 15.13 -12.13
N ASP A 19 -1.05 14.59 -13.34
CA ASP A 19 -2.13 14.82 -14.31
C ASP A 19 -3.43 14.14 -13.90
N GLY A 20 -3.33 12.95 -13.36
CA GLY A 20 -4.50 12.21 -12.89
C GLY A 20 -4.80 12.41 -11.41
N GLU A 21 -3.95 13.15 -10.72
CA GLU A 21 -4.05 13.36 -9.27
C GLU A 21 -4.07 12.05 -8.48
N ASN A 22 -3.27 11.08 -8.91
CA ASN A 22 -3.17 9.79 -8.25
C ASN A 22 -1.91 9.70 -7.40
N LEU A 23 -2.07 9.15 -6.20
CA LEU A 23 -0.98 8.85 -5.30
C LEU A 23 -0.98 7.34 -5.05
N ILE A 24 0.13 6.68 -5.37
CA ILE A 24 0.27 5.25 -5.16
C ILE A 24 1.25 5.03 -4.02
N LEU A 25 0.82 4.34 -2.99
CA LEU A 25 1.64 4.03 -1.83
C LEU A 25 1.75 2.52 -1.67
N GLY A 26 2.95 2.03 -1.38
CA GLY A 26 3.17 0.60 -1.26
C GLY A 26 4.07 0.23 -0.11
N GLU A 27 3.89 -0.98 0.41
CA GLU A 27 4.72 -1.60 1.42
C GLU A 27 5.14 -2.97 0.96
N CYS A 28 6.41 -3.32 1.23
CA CYS A 28 6.97 -4.64 0.92
C CYS A 28 7.29 -5.34 2.23
N LYS A 29 6.78 -6.56 2.42
CA LYS A 29 7.03 -7.34 3.61
C LYS A 29 7.60 -8.71 3.23
N PHE A 30 8.73 -9.04 3.82
CA PHE A 30 9.41 -10.30 3.58
C PHE A 30 9.33 -11.21 4.81
N TRP A 31 8.19 -11.18 5.48
CA TRP A 31 7.94 -11.97 6.68
C TRP A 31 7.66 -13.42 6.31
N LYS A 32 7.84 -14.32 7.28
CA LYS A 32 7.44 -15.71 7.12
C LYS A 32 5.94 -15.90 7.25
N GLU A 33 5.30 -15.03 8.01
CA GLU A 33 3.85 -15.05 8.21
C GLU A 33 3.14 -14.26 7.13
N PRO A 34 1.90 -14.63 6.83
CA PRO A 34 1.09 -13.83 5.91
C PRO A 34 0.86 -12.42 6.42
N VAL A 35 0.81 -11.46 5.50
CA VAL A 35 0.53 -10.07 5.82
C VAL A 35 -0.96 -9.89 6.08
N GLY A 36 -1.28 -9.21 7.16
CA GLY A 36 -2.66 -9.00 7.59
C GLY A 36 -3.12 -7.55 7.47
N VAL A 37 -4.35 -7.33 7.90
CA VAL A 37 -5.03 -6.04 7.79
C VAL A 37 -4.26 -4.92 8.52
N SER A 38 -3.53 -5.25 9.59
CA SER A 38 -2.78 -4.24 10.34
C SER A 38 -1.75 -3.51 9.49
N VAL A 39 -1.14 -4.20 8.52
CA VAL A 39 -0.17 -3.55 7.62
C VAL A 39 -0.87 -2.53 6.73
N LEU A 40 -2.04 -2.88 6.20
CA LEU A 40 -2.84 -1.94 5.42
C LEU A 40 -3.24 -0.73 6.26
N GLN A 41 -3.70 -0.95 7.48
CA GLN A 41 -4.10 0.15 8.37
C GLN A 41 -2.93 1.08 8.65
N THR A 42 -1.75 0.53 8.87
CA THR A 42 -0.55 1.33 9.07
C THR A 42 -0.23 2.17 7.86
N LEU A 43 -0.33 1.59 6.66
CA LEU A 43 -0.08 2.33 5.43
C LEU A 43 -1.11 3.43 5.21
N GLU A 44 -2.38 3.15 5.49
CA GLU A 44 -3.43 4.15 5.41
C GLU A 44 -3.18 5.31 6.36
N ASN A 45 -2.74 5.02 7.58
CA ASN A 45 -2.40 6.07 8.55
C ASN A 45 -1.23 6.92 8.06
N LYS A 46 -0.23 6.31 7.44
CA LYS A 46 0.90 7.05 6.87
C LYS A 46 0.46 7.95 5.72
N SER A 47 -0.52 7.50 4.93
CA SER A 47 -0.97 8.27 3.77
C SER A 47 -1.51 9.64 4.15
N VAL A 48 -2.11 9.76 5.34
CA VAL A 48 -2.65 11.03 5.84
C VAL A 48 -1.56 12.08 5.99
N ARG A 49 -0.31 11.64 6.23
CA ARG A 49 0.81 12.54 6.46
C ARG A 49 1.55 12.96 5.18
N VAL A 50 1.20 12.35 4.05
CA VAL A 50 1.81 12.75 2.77
C VAL A 50 1.13 14.03 2.28
N GLU A 51 1.90 15.11 2.22
CA GLU A 51 1.40 16.43 1.87
C GLU A 51 1.51 16.67 0.35
N TRP A 52 0.65 16.02 -0.41
CA TRP A 52 0.60 16.19 -1.85
C TRP A 52 -0.85 16.10 -2.32
N LYS A 53 -1.38 17.21 -2.83
CA LYS A 53 -2.75 17.30 -3.39
C LYS A 53 -3.80 16.62 -2.53
N LYS A 54 -3.72 16.81 -1.22
CA LYS A 54 -4.56 16.08 -0.25
C LYS A 54 -6.07 16.24 -0.49
N ALA A 55 -6.48 17.39 -0.97
CA ALA A 55 -7.91 17.69 -1.12
C ALA A 55 -8.52 17.04 -2.35
N THR A 56 -7.71 16.69 -3.35
CA THR A 56 -8.22 16.28 -4.65
C THR A 56 -7.72 14.92 -5.11
N ARG A 57 -6.66 14.39 -4.53
CA ARG A 57 -6.00 13.17 -4.97
C ARG A 57 -6.80 11.91 -4.71
N HIS A 58 -6.57 10.91 -5.54
CA HIS A 58 -6.96 9.54 -5.27
C HIS A 58 -5.76 8.77 -4.75
N VAL A 59 -5.94 7.99 -3.69
CA VAL A 59 -4.86 7.18 -3.10
C VAL A 59 -5.09 5.72 -3.43
N TRP A 60 -4.03 5.07 -3.93
CA TRP A 60 -4.03 3.66 -4.27
C TRP A 60 -3.01 2.96 -3.39
N TYR A 61 -3.34 1.78 -2.90
CA TYR A 61 -2.47 1.04 -1.98
C TYR A 61 -2.03 -0.26 -2.63
N VAL A 62 -0.74 -0.55 -2.53
CA VAL A 62 -0.15 -1.80 -3.05
C VAL A 62 0.63 -2.46 -1.94
N LEU A 63 0.34 -3.72 -1.67
CA LEU A 63 1.07 -4.49 -0.67
C LEU A 63 1.75 -5.67 -1.35
N PHE A 64 3.06 -5.82 -1.08
CA PHE A 64 3.86 -6.94 -1.57
C PHE A 64 4.23 -7.82 -0.39
N SER A 65 4.06 -9.12 -0.50
CA SER A 65 4.39 -10.07 0.56
C SER A 65 5.06 -11.30 -0.01
N ALA A 66 6.13 -11.74 0.63
CA ALA A 66 6.80 -12.98 0.26
C ALA A 66 6.00 -14.21 0.70
N SER A 67 5.17 -14.07 1.73
CA SER A 67 4.43 -15.20 2.34
C SER A 67 2.92 -15.12 2.13
N GLY A 68 2.47 -14.18 1.28
CA GLY A 68 1.05 -14.06 1.00
C GLY A 68 0.32 -13.20 2.03
N PHE A 69 -1.00 -13.34 2.06
CA PHE A 69 -1.87 -12.47 2.83
C PHE A 69 -2.90 -13.27 3.59
N THR A 70 -3.37 -12.71 4.72
CA THR A 70 -4.44 -13.36 5.46
C THR A 70 -5.73 -13.34 4.66
N GLU A 71 -6.62 -14.27 4.99
CA GLU A 71 -7.92 -14.34 4.33
C GLU A 71 -8.73 -13.08 4.52
N GLU A 72 -8.64 -12.49 5.71
CA GLU A 72 -9.33 -11.23 6.02
C GLU A 72 -8.86 -10.10 5.09
N LEU A 73 -7.55 -10.01 4.87
CA LEU A 73 -7.01 -8.98 3.98
C LEU A 73 -7.40 -9.24 2.53
N LYS A 74 -7.39 -10.50 2.11
CA LYS A 74 -7.82 -10.85 0.75
C LYS A 74 -9.27 -10.47 0.51
N GLN A 75 -10.14 -10.67 1.50
CA GLN A 75 -11.55 -10.29 1.39
C GLN A 75 -11.70 -8.77 1.31
N SER A 76 -10.90 -8.04 2.06
CA SER A 76 -10.89 -6.58 1.97
C SER A 76 -10.51 -6.11 0.58
N ALA A 77 -9.47 -6.72 0.00
CA ALA A 77 -9.02 -6.35 -1.34
C ALA A 77 -10.08 -6.66 -2.41
N ALA A 78 -10.84 -7.72 -2.22
CA ALA A 78 -11.88 -8.11 -3.18
C ALA A 78 -12.99 -7.05 -3.29
N SER A 79 -13.20 -6.27 -2.23
CA SER A 79 -14.24 -5.24 -2.20
C SER A 79 -13.68 -3.82 -2.39
N ARG A 80 -12.36 -3.68 -2.55
CA ARG A 80 -11.71 -2.37 -2.66
C ARG A 80 -10.92 -2.26 -3.96
N PRO A 81 -11.37 -1.40 -4.90
CA PRO A 81 -10.61 -1.20 -6.15
C PRO A 81 -9.30 -0.45 -5.93
N ASP A 82 -9.13 0.22 -4.80
CA ASP A 82 -7.92 1.00 -4.49
C ASP A 82 -6.81 0.18 -3.82
N LEU A 83 -7.01 -1.11 -3.64
CA LEU A 83 -6.05 -1.99 -2.96
C LEU A 83 -5.64 -3.15 -3.86
N LEU A 84 -4.34 -3.29 -4.07
CA LEU A 84 -3.75 -4.38 -4.83
C LEU A 84 -2.81 -5.19 -3.95
N LEU A 85 -2.98 -6.50 -3.95
CA LEU A 85 -2.12 -7.43 -3.20
C LEU A 85 -1.29 -8.25 -4.19
N CYS A 86 0.03 -8.27 -3.97
CA CYS A 86 0.97 -9.01 -4.83
C CYS A 86 1.83 -9.93 -3.97
N ASP A 87 1.89 -11.20 -4.32
CA ASP A 87 2.77 -12.15 -3.65
C ASP A 87 3.46 -13.07 -4.64
N ASP A 88 4.44 -13.82 -4.16
CA ASP A 88 5.24 -14.69 -5.01
C ASP A 88 4.47 -15.93 -5.49
N SER A 89 3.43 -16.32 -4.77
CA SER A 89 2.65 -17.50 -5.12
C SER A 89 1.81 -17.30 -6.38
N GLU A 90 1.58 -16.05 -6.76
CA GLU A 90 0.78 -15.71 -7.93
C GLU A 90 1.49 -16.05 -9.25
N ASN A 91 2.79 -16.36 -9.21
CA ASN A 91 3.58 -16.54 -10.41
C ASN A 91 3.72 -18.00 -10.84
N ASN A 92 2.98 -18.88 -10.24
CA ASN A 92 3.07 -20.30 -10.54
C ASN A 92 1.97 -20.80 -11.45
#